data_09746e27491b2e1087fa3c4ba75898f0
#
_entry.id   09746e27491b2e1087fa3c4ba75898f0
#
_cell.length_a   1.000
_cell.length_b   1.000
_cell.length_c   1.000
_cell.angle_alpha   90.00
_cell.angle_beta   90.00
_cell.angle_gamma   90.00
#
_symmetry.space_group_name_H-M   'P 1'
#
loop_
_entity.id
_entity.type
_entity.pdbx_description
1 polymer ?
#
loop_
_entity_poly.entity_id
_entity_poly.type
_entity_poly.pdbx_seq_one_letter_code
_entity_poly.pdbx_strand_id
1 'polypeptide(L)'
;IDSYFPEASFFTEQELFDRHNSKLRGTPKQLDYISVCSPNYLHDAHCRYAMRLGAEVICEKPLVLNPWNIDTLQQIERETGHHVYNILQLRLHPSIIALREKVLNGDPEKIYDVDLTYITSRGMWYYTSWKGDDRKSGGIATNIGVHFYDMLTWIFGPVQRNIVHVMSHDRCAGYLELKRARVCYFLSINAQLLPPNAVEGEKRTYRTINIDGEEFEFSVGFTELHNESYQHILKGEGFGLEEVRPCIEIVHDIRHSTPIGLKGDYHPLASQPLTPHPFYH
;
A
#
# COMPACT_ATOMS: atom_id res chain seq x y z
N ILE A 1 13.39 19.95 -7.57
CA ILE A 1 12.96 19.27 -8.82
C ILE A 1 13.42 20.06 -10.04
N ASP A 2 13.21 21.37 -10.08
CA ASP A 2 13.62 22.29 -11.19
C ASP A 2 15.11 22.19 -11.54
N SER A 3 15.99 21.96 -10.57
CA SER A 3 17.42 21.74 -10.82
C SER A 3 17.73 20.43 -11.58
N TYR A 4 16.86 19.42 -11.48
CA TYR A 4 17.01 18.14 -12.18
C TYR A 4 16.28 18.12 -13.53
N PHE A 5 15.21 18.93 -13.67
CA PHE A 5 14.35 18.98 -14.84
C PHE A 5 14.09 20.42 -15.25
N PRO A 6 15.12 21.14 -15.76
CA PRO A 6 15.01 22.57 -16.06
C PRO A 6 13.99 22.89 -17.17
N GLU A 7 13.69 21.92 -18.04
CA GLU A 7 12.71 22.09 -19.12
C GLU A 7 11.27 21.75 -18.69
N ALA A 8 11.06 21.31 -17.44
CA ALA A 8 9.73 20.95 -16.96
C ALA A 8 8.87 22.20 -16.67
N SER A 9 7.60 22.12 -17.02
CA SER A 9 6.60 23.12 -16.62
C SER A 9 6.03 22.80 -15.26
N PHE A 10 6.00 23.77 -14.35
CA PHE A 10 5.49 23.62 -12.99
C PHE A 10 4.17 24.36 -12.81
N PHE A 11 3.22 23.74 -12.16
CA PHE A 11 1.90 24.28 -11.88
C PHE A 11 1.58 24.08 -10.40
N THR A 12 1.05 25.10 -9.75
CA THR A 12 0.56 25.07 -8.37
C THR A 12 -0.94 24.80 -8.30
N GLU A 13 -1.68 25.14 -9.36
CA GLU A 13 -3.12 24.95 -9.47
C GLU A 13 -3.47 23.88 -10.51
N GLN A 14 -4.42 23.01 -10.15
CA GLN A 14 -4.92 21.94 -11.00
C GLN A 14 -5.51 22.48 -12.31
N GLU A 15 -6.18 23.63 -12.26
CA GLU A 15 -6.82 24.26 -13.42
C GLU A 15 -5.81 24.72 -14.47
N LEU A 16 -4.64 25.22 -14.03
CA LEU A 16 -3.57 25.61 -14.93
C LEU A 16 -2.89 24.40 -15.57
N PHE A 17 -2.70 23.34 -14.79
CA PHE A 17 -2.19 22.06 -15.26
C PHE A 17 -3.13 21.45 -16.31
N ASP A 18 -4.43 21.40 -16.01
CA ASP A 18 -5.46 20.88 -16.92
C ASP A 18 -5.50 21.69 -18.23
N ARG A 19 -5.56 23.03 -18.13
CA ARG A 19 -5.57 23.91 -19.31
C ARG A 19 -4.32 23.73 -20.19
N HIS A 20 -3.15 23.53 -19.57
CA HIS A 20 -1.91 23.29 -20.30
C HIS A 20 -1.98 21.97 -21.07
N ASN A 21 -2.32 20.88 -20.40
CA ASN A 21 -2.33 19.56 -21.01
C ASN A 21 -3.46 19.40 -22.03
N SER A 22 -4.63 20.00 -21.80
CA SER A 22 -5.74 20.02 -22.77
C SER A 22 -5.34 20.62 -24.11
N LYS A 23 -4.46 21.63 -24.13
CA LYS A 23 -3.92 22.21 -25.36
C LYS A 23 -2.94 21.30 -26.10
N LEU A 24 -2.28 20.39 -25.38
CA LEU A 24 -1.31 19.45 -25.94
C LEU A 24 -1.96 18.19 -26.48
N ARG A 25 -3.22 17.92 -26.09
CA ARG A 25 -3.96 16.71 -26.49
C ARG A 25 -4.02 16.60 -28.03
N GLY A 26 -3.69 15.39 -28.52
CA GLY A 26 -3.64 15.12 -29.96
C GLY A 26 -2.45 15.75 -30.70
N THR A 27 -1.49 16.33 -29.98
CA THR A 27 -0.25 16.83 -30.56
C THR A 27 0.91 15.90 -30.22
N PRO A 28 2.08 16.00 -30.89
CA PRO A 28 3.28 15.23 -30.52
C PRO A 28 3.84 15.53 -29.11
N LYS A 29 3.29 16.50 -28.40
CA LYS A 29 3.66 16.89 -27.04
C LYS A 29 2.63 16.42 -25.99
N GLN A 30 1.63 15.65 -26.40
CA GLN A 30 0.70 15.04 -25.46
C GLN A 30 1.46 14.15 -24.47
N LEU A 31 1.01 14.10 -23.23
CA LEU A 31 1.58 13.22 -22.22
C LEU A 31 1.22 11.77 -22.53
N ASP A 32 2.22 10.89 -22.54
CA ASP A 32 2.03 9.45 -22.64
C ASP A 32 1.68 8.83 -21.28
N TYR A 33 2.26 9.38 -20.20
CA TYR A 33 2.07 8.91 -18.83
C TYR A 33 1.84 10.05 -17.85
N ILE A 34 1.00 9.81 -16.85
CA ILE A 34 0.82 10.69 -15.68
C ILE A 34 1.06 9.88 -14.41
N SER A 35 2.09 10.30 -13.62
CA SER A 35 2.34 9.73 -12.29
C SER A 35 1.50 10.44 -11.24
N VAL A 36 0.64 9.68 -10.55
CA VAL A 36 -0.23 10.16 -9.48
C VAL A 36 0.43 9.86 -8.13
N CYS A 37 1.02 10.91 -7.52
CA CYS A 37 1.71 10.86 -6.22
C CYS A 37 1.04 11.80 -5.20
N SER A 38 -0.21 12.12 -5.40
CA SER A 38 -1.02 12.99 -4.55
C SER A 38 -1.45 12.29 -3.24
N PRO A 39 -2.13 12.98 -2.31
CA PRO A 39 -2.73 12.32 -1.16
C PRO A 39 -3.74 11.21 -1.55
N ASN A 40 -3.77 10.13 -0.78
CA ASN A 40 -4.52 8.90 -1.09
C ASN A 40 -5.98 9.13 -1.56
N TYR A 41 -6.70 10.04 -0.90
CA TYR A 41 -8.11 10.32 -1.24
C TYR A 41 -8.32 11.01 -2.60
N LEU A 42 -7.25 11.52 -3.21
CA LEU A 42 -7.28 12.19 -4.51
C LEU A 42 -6.93 11.24 -5.66
N HIS A 43 -6.35 10.07 -5.38
CA HIS A 43 -5.87 9.15 -6.40
C HIS A 43 -6.95 8.79 -7.42
N ASP A 44 -8.14 8.42 -6.95
CA ASP A 44 -9.28 8.08 -7.82
C ASP A 44 -9.61 9.20 -8.82
N ALA A 45 -9.74 10.44 -8.34
CA ALA A 45 -10.05 11.59 -9.20
C ALA A 45 -8.92 11.88 -10.19
N HIS A 46 -7.67 11.79 -9.75
CA HIS A 46 -6.51 12.08 -10.60
C HIS A 46 -6.26 10.96 -11.62
N CYS A 47 -6.51 9.70 -11.30
CA CYS A 47 -6.45 8.60 -12.26
C CYS A 47 -7.51 8.77 -13.36
N ARG A 48 -8.75 9.08 -12.99
CA ARG A 48 -9.83 9.37 -13.96
C ARG A 48 -9.49 10.55 -14.87
N TYR A 49 -8.94 11.62 -14.29
CA TYR A 49 -8.48 12.77 -15.05
C TYR A 49 -7.42 12.39 -16.08
N ALA A 50 -6.38 11.66 -15.65
CA ALA A 50 -5.27 11.28 -16.48
C ALA A 50 -5.70 10.43 -17.69
N MET A 51 -6.53 9.40 -17.49
CA MET A 51 -7.06 8.56 -18.57
C MET A 51 -7.90 9.37 -19.56
N ARG A 52 -8.76 10.28 -19.06
CA ARG A 52 -9.59 11.13 -19.94
C ARG A 52 -8.77 12.17 -20.70
N LEU A 53 -7.61 12.54 -20.18
CA LEU A 53 -6.66 13.40 -20.89
C LEU A 53 -5.96 12.65 -22.03
N GLY A 54 -5.97 11.31 -22.03
CA GLY A 54 -5.37 10.46 -23.04
C GLY A 54 -3.97 9.95 -22.65
N ALA A 55 -3.73 9.76 -21.37
CA ALA A 55 -2.47 9.25 -20.83
C ALA A 55 -2.64 7.96 -20.04
N GLU A 56 -1.65 7.08 -20.09
CA GLU A 56 -1.50 5.96 -19.16
C GLU A 56 -1.21 6.49 -17.74
N VAL A 57 -1.65 5.77 -16.72
CA VAL A 57 -1.54 6.23 -15.34
C VAL A 57 -0.60 5.35 -14.54
N ILE A 58 0.35 5.96 -13.84
CA ILE A 58 1.18 5.31 -12.82
C ILE A 58 0.75 5.86 -11.46
N CYS A 59 0.08 5.06 -10.66
CA CYS A 59 -0.47 5.53 -9.38
C CYS A 59 0.30 4.95 -8.19
N GLU A 60 0.66 5.84 -7.25
CA GLU A 60 1.20 5.43 -5.96
C GLU A 60 0.16 4.66 -5.13
N LYS A 61 0.67 3.88 -4.21
CA LYS A 61 -0.17 3.12 -3.28
C LYS A 61 -0.70 3.98 -2.10
N PRO A 62 -1.86 3.67 -1.56
CA PRO A 62 -2.86 2.74 -2.09
C PRO A 62 -3.46 3.29 -3.38
N LEU A 63 -3.82 2.44 -4.31
CA LEU A 63 -4.46 2.88 -5.56
C LEU A 63 -5.67 3.78 -5.28
N VAL A 64 -6.57 3.29 -4.44
CA VAL A 64 -7.79 3.97 -4.02
C VAL A 64 -8.12 3.59 -2.57
N LEU A 65 -9.13 4.25 -1.98
CA LEU A 65 -9.58 3.96 -0.62
C LEU A 65 -10.72 2.92 -0.55
N ASN A 66 -11.46 2.72 -1.64
CA ASN A 66 -12.64 1.85 -1.63
C ASN A 66 -12.68 0.96 -2.89
N PRO A 67 -13.15 -0.30 -2.76
CA PRO A 67 -13.19 -1.24 -3.89
C PRO A 67 -14.03 -0.76 -5.08
N TRP A 68 -15.15 -0.09 -4.85
CA TRP A 68 -16.02 0.44 -5.94
C TRP A 68 -15.37 1.55 -6.77
N ASN A 69 -14.31 2.19 -6.27
CA ASN A 69 -13.51 3.10 -7.09
C ASN A 69 -12.79 2.35 -8.21
N ILE A 70 -12.34 1.09 -7.94
CA ILE A 70 -11.72 0.23 -8.95
C ILE A 70 -12.72 -0.08 -10.07
N ASP A 71 -13.97 -0.39 -9.74
CA ASP A 71 -15.02 -0.67 -10.75
C ASP A 71 -15.22 0.52 -11.70
N THR A 72 -15.20 1.74 -11.13
CA THR A 72 -15.29 2.96 -11.93
C THR A 72 -14.05 3.20 -12.77
N LEU A 73 -12.84 2.96 -12.23
CA LEU A 73 -11.61 3.08 -13.01
C LEU A 73 -11.58 2.09 -14.16
N GLN A 74 -12.02 0.84 -13.96
CA GLN A 74 -12.15 -0.17 -15.02
C GLN A 74 -13.12 0.25 -16.12
N GLN A 75 -14.24 0.90 -15.74
CA GLN A 75 -15.15 1.45 -16.73
C GLN A 75 -14.46 2.50 -17.60
N ILE A 76 -13.70 3.41 -16.97
CA ILE A 76 -12.97 4.46 -17.69
C ILE A 76 -11.86 3.89 -18.56
N GLU A 77 -11.14 2.85 -18.12
CA GLU A 77 -10.19 2.13 -18.96
C GLU A 77 -10.85 1.62 -20.25
N ARG A 78 -12.04 1.01 -20.14
CA ARG A 78 -12.80 0.54 -21.32
C ARG A 78 -13.25 1.69 -22.22
N GLU A 79 -13.61 2.84 -21.65
CA GLU A 79 -14.08 4.01 -22.39
C GLU A 79 -12.96 4.75 -23.11
N THR A 80 -11.77 4.80 -22.50
CA THR A 80 -10.64 5.62 -22.98
C THR A 80 -9.57 4.81 -23.72
N GLY A 81 -9.47 3.51 -23.44
CA GLY A 81 -8.39 2.65 -23.94
C GLY A 81 -7.06 2.88 -23.21
N HIS A 82 -7.03 3.67 -22.13
CA HIS A 82 -5.86 3.90 -21.30
C HIS A 82 -5.97 3.14 -19.97
N HIS A 83 -4.83 2.79 -19.36
CA HIS A 83 -4.77 1.90 -18.21
C HIS A 83 -4.19 2.59 -16.97
N VAL A 84 -4.53 2.04 -15.82
CA VAL A 84 -3.96 2.43 -14.53
C VAL A 84 -3.06 1.31 -14.02
N TYR A 85 -1.81 1.65 -13.76
CA TYR A 85 -0.83 0.78 -13.13
C TYR A 85 -0.56 1.26 -11.71
N ASN A 86 -0.59 0.35 -10.75
CA ASN A 86 -0.31 0.66 -9.36
C ASN A 86 1.10 0.22 -8.96
N ILE A 87 1.76 1.00 -8.12
CA ILE A 87 3.09 0.68 -7.61
C ILE A 87 2.98 -0.40 -6.52
N LEU A 88 3.08 -1.67 -6.93
CA LEU A 88 3.11 -2.85 -6.07
C LEU A 88 4.54 -3.40 -5.95
N GLN A 89 5.45 -2.53 -5.55
CA GLN A 89 6.90 -2.74 -5.61
C GLN A 89 7.41 -4.00 -4.89
N LEU A 90 6.73 -4.49 -3.83
CA LEU A 90 7.17 -5.69 -3.12
C LEU A 90 7.09 -6.95 -3.98
N ARG A 91 6.21 -6.98 -4.97
CA ARG A 91 6.13 -8.10 -5.94
C ARG A 91 7.37 -8.23 -6.82
N LEU A 92 8.17 -7.17 -6.93
CA LEU A 92 9.42 -7.15 -7.70
C LEU A 92 10.65 -7.47 -6.85
N HIS A 93 10.49 -7.61 -5.53
CA HIS A 93 11.60 -7.92 -4.64
C HIS A 93 12.08 -9.36 -4.82
N PRO A 94 13.39 -9.62 -5.09
CA PRO A 94 13.88 -10.96 -5.40
C PRO A 94 13.54 -12.02 -4.34
N SER A 95 13.69 -11.69 -3.04
CA SER A 95 13.34 -12.63 -1.96
C SER A 95 11.83 -12.93 -1.92
N ILE A 96 10.98 -11.96 -2.24
CA ILE A 96 9.52 -12.14 -2.29
C ILE A 96 9.12 -13.03 -3.46
N ILE A 97 9.75 -12.84 -4.63
CA ILE A 97 9.57 -13.70 -5.80
C ILE A 97 9.98 -15.14 -5.46
N ALA A 98 11.17 -15.33 -4.88
CA ALA A 98 11.67 -16.64 -4.49
C ALA A 98 10.75 -17.33 -3.46
N LEU A 99 10.24 -16.59 -2.48
CA LEU A 99 9.29 -17.11 -1.49
C LEU A 99 7.99 -17.56 -2.18
N ARG A 100 7.46 -16.76 -3.08
CA ARG A 100 6.25 -17.11 -3.85
C ARG A 100 6.46 -18.40 -4.66
N GLU A 101 7.59 -18.51 -5.36
CA GLU A 101 7.92 -19.73 -6.11
C GLU A 101 8.04 -20.94 -5.19
N LYS A 102 8.69 -20.82 -4.02
CA LYS A 102 8.76 -21.88 -3.00
C LYS A 102 7.36 -22.32 -2.55
N VAL A 103 6.46 -21.36 -2.32
CA VAL A 103 5.08 -21.65 -1.90
C VAL A 103 4.31 -22.34 -3.04
N LEU A 104 4.41 -21.86 -4.27
CA LEU A 104 3.68 -22.41 -5.42
C LEU A 104 4.15 -23.84 -5.80
N ASN A 105 5.46 -24.10 -5.69
CA ASN A 105 6.07 -25.40 -6.04
C ASN A 105 6.12 -26.38 -4.86
N GLY A 106 5.77 -25.94 -3.66
CA GLY A 106 5.72 -26.78 -2.45
C GLY A 106 4.41 -27.56 -2.32
N ASP A 107 4.27 -28.25 -1.18
CA ASP A 107 3.05 -29.01 -0.85
C ASP A 107 1.81 -28.10 -0.93
N PRO A 108 0.83 -28.39 -1.82
CA PRO A 108 -0.36 -27.56 -2.00
C PRO A 108 -1.27 -27.50 -0.75
N GLU A 109 -1.20 -28.50 0.13
CA GLU A 109 -1.99 -28.56 1.36
C GLU A 109 -1.31 -27.86 2.55
N LYS A 110 -0.05 -27.47 2.40
CA LYS A 110 0.67 -26.79 3.48
C LYS A 110 0.06 -25.42 3.76
N ILE A 111 -0.26 -25.18 5.02
CA ILE A 111 -0.65 -23.88 5.57
C ILE A 111 0.56 -23.31 6.33
N TYR A 112 0.95 -22.10 6.04
CA TYR A 112 2.08 -21.40 6.67
C TYR A 112 1.57 -20.54 7.81
N ASP A 113 2.25 -20.58 8.96
CA ASP A 113 1.99 -19.64 10.05
C ASP A 113 2.91 -18.42 9.88
N VAL A 114 2.31 -17.22 9.83
CA VAL A 114 3.00 -15.97 9.52
C VAL A 114 2.75 -14.93 10.59
N ASP A 115 3.82 -14.38 11.16
CA ASP A 115 3.75 -13.18 12.01
C ASP A 115 4.36 -11.99 11.27
N LEU A 116 3.54 -10.96 11.02
CA LEU A 116 3.95 -9.72 10.38
C LEU A 116 4.02 -8.59 11.42
N THR A 117 5.18 -8.02 11.62
CA THR A 117 5.36 -6.80 12.42
C THR A 117 5.90 -5.67 11.54
N TYR A 118 5.19 -4.54 11.52
CA TYR A 118 5.70 -3.32 10.93
C TYR A 118 5.43 -2.12 11.82
N ILE A 119 6.50 -1.55 12.39
CA ILE A 119 6.47 -0.34 13.21
C ILE A 119 7.31 0.71 12.50
N THR A 120 6.70 1.84 12.12
CA THR A 120 7.40 2.95 11.48
C THR A 120 7.11 4.23 12.24
N SER A 121 8.04 4.63 13.11
CA SER A 121 7.89 5.82 13.94
C SER A 121 7.54 7.06 13.11
N ARG A 122 6.43 7.69 13.47
CA ARG A 122 6.00 8.96 12.90
C ARG A 122 5.90 10.01 14.02
N GLY A 123 6.34 11.23 13.71
CA GLY A 123 6.22 12.35 14.63
C GLY A 123 4.83 12.99 14.59
N MET A 124 4.68 14.09 15.36
CA MET A 124 3.42 14.86 15.44
C MET A 124 2.92 15.35 14.08
N TRP A 125 3.82 15.58 13.11
CA TRP A 125 3.48 15.98 11.76
C TRP A 125 2.51 14.99 11.06
N TYR A 126 2.54 13.70 11.43
CA TYR A 126 1.62 12.71 10.87
C TYR A 126 0.17 13.09 11.15
N TYR A 127 -0.12 13.44 12.39
CA TYR A 127 -1.46 13.79 12.87
C TYR A 127 -1.95 15.16 12.38
N THR A 128 -1.04 16.08 12.06
CA THR A 128 -1.38 17.41 11.52
C THR A 128 -1.48 17.41 9.99
N SER A 129 -1.06 16.34 9.35
CA SER A 129 -1.16 16.17 7.90
C SER A 129 -2.42 15.39 7.51
N TRP A 130 -2.70 15.30 6.22
CA TRP A 130 -3.78 14.45 5.69
C TRP A 130 -3.65 12.97 6.07
N LYS A 131 -2.45 12.51 6.44
CA LYS A 131 -2.18 11.13 6.83
C LYS A 131 -2.83 10.74 8.16
N GLY A 132 -3.02 11.70 9.08
CA GLY A 132 -3.71 11.49 10.35
C GLY A 132 -5.25 11.55 10.25
N ASP A 133 -5.79 11.94 9.10
CA ASP A 133 -7.24 11.89 8.85
C ASP A 133 -7.60 10.59 8.13
N ASP A 134 -8.27 9.66 8.81
CA ASP A 134 -8.61 8.34 8.27
C ASP A 134 -9.50 8.41 7.02
N ARG A 135 -10.29 9.48 6.87
CA ARG A 135 -11.10 9.69 5.66
C ARG A 135 -10.25 10.03 4.44
N LYS A 136 -9.05 10.55 4.65
CA LYS A 136 -8.10 10.94 3.61
C LYS A 136 -7.02 9.90 3.37
N SER A 137 -6.51 9.30 4.43
CA SER A 137 -5.42 8.32 4.37
C SER A 137 -5.90 6.88 4.22
N GLY A 138 -7.11 6.58 4.70
CA GLY A 138 -7.62 5.23 4.89
C GLY A 138 -7.17 4.57 6.19
N GLY A 139 -6.54 5.33 7.12
CA GLY A 139 -6.04 4.83 8.39
C GLY A 139 -4.74 4.03 8.28
N ILE A 140 -4.31 3.49 9.41
CA ILE A 140 -3.02 2.78 9.53
C ILE A 140 -2.94 1.58 8.58
N ALA A 141 -3.96 0.72 8.53
CA ALA A 141 -3.95 -0.46 7.67
C ALA A 141 -3.77 -0.11 6.20
N THR A 142 -4.45 0.93 5.71
CA THR A 142 -4.36 1.36 4.32
C THR A 142 -3.04 2.08 4.04
N ASN A 143 -2.69 3.06 4.88
CA ASN A 143 -1.57 3.95 4.60
C ASN A 143 -0.21 3.27 4.68
N ILE A 144 -0.01 2.36 5.65
CA ILE A 144 1.26 1.65 5.85
C ILE A 144 1.19 0.14 5.60
N GLY A 145 -0.02 -0.45 5.67
CA GLY A 145 -0.19 -1.91 5.58
C GLY A 145 -0.46 -2.44 4.19
N VAL A 146 -1.00 -1.64 3.27
CA VAL A 146 -1.48 -2.10 1.95
C VAL A 146 -0.42 -2.90 1.17
N HIS A 147 0.84 -2.52 1.22
CA HIS A 147 1.94 -3.27 0.58
C HIS A 147 2.10 -4.69 1.11
N PHE A 148 1.96 -4.86 2.43
CA PHE A 148 2.11 -6.17 3.05
C PHE A 148 0.91 -7.06 2.73
N TYR A 149 -0.30 -6.51 2.75
CA TYR A 149 -1.49 -7.27 2.39
C TYR A 149 -1.47 -7.68 0.91
N ASP A 150 -0.99 -6.80 0.03
CA ASP A 150 -0.75 -7.13 -1.37
C ASP A 150 0.26 -8.28 -1.51
N MET A 151 1.42 -8.15 -0.90
CA MET A 151 2.46 -9.17 -0.90
C MET A 151 1.96 -10.51 -0.37
N LEU A 152 1.26 -10.51 0.77
CA LEU A 152 0.77 -11.72 1.41
C LEU A 152 -0.27 -12.45 0.54
N THR A 153 -1.21 -11.71 -0.07
CA THR A 153 -2.20 -12.32 -0.97
C THR A 153 -1.57 -12.84 -2.26
N TRP A 154 -0.56 -12.15 -2.76
CA TRP A 154 0.18 -12.58 -3.95
C TRP A 154 0.99 -13.86 -3.74
N ILE A 155 1.54 -14.06 -2.52
CA ILE A 155 2.31 -15.25 -2.15
C ILE A 155 1.38 -16.42 -1.77
N PHE A 156 0.43 -16.19 -0.85
CA PHE A 156 -0.32 -17.23 -0.16
C PHE A 156 -1.76 -17.39 -0.66
N GLY A 157 -2.16 -16.60 -1.63
CA GLY A 157 -3.50 -16.68 -2.24
C GLY A 157 -4.56 -15.82 -1.55
N PRO A 158 -5.82 -15.93 -1.99
CA PRO A 158 -6.90 -15.04 -1.58
C PRO A 158 -7.26 -15.17 -0.09
N VAL A 159 -7.81 -14.08 0.44
CA VAL A 159 -8.35 -14.00 1.81
C VAL A 159 -9.60 -14.88 1.94
N GLN A 160 -9.65 -15.67 3.01
CA GLN A 160 -10.80 -16.46 3.43
C GLN A 160 -11.47 -15.86 4.67
N ARG A 161 -10.68 -15.22 5.53
CA ARG A 161 -11.17 -14.57 6.75
C ARG A 161 -10.30 -13.39 7.13
N ASN A 162 -10.94 -12.31 7.59
CA ASN A 162 -10.29 -11.10 8.08
C ASN A 162 -10.86 -10.72 9.44
N ILE A 163 -10.03 -10.67 10.48
CA ILE A 163 -10.39 -10.33 11.85
C ILE A 163 -9.55 -9.17 12.32
N VAL A 164 -10.19 -8.13 12.85
CA VAL A 164 -9.50 -7.00 13.49
C VAL A 164 -9.55 -7.16 15.00
N HIS A 165 -8.40 -7.23 15.64
CA HIS A 165 -8.28 -7.32 17.10
C HIS A 165 -8.18 -5.95 17.75
N VAL A 166 -7.33 -5.08 17.19
CA VAL A 166 -7.08 -3.73 17.68
C VAL A 166 -7.03 -2.77 16.50
N MET A 167 -7.72 -1.65 16.65
CA MET A 167 -7.63 -0.52 15.72
C MET A 167 -7.67 0.78 16.52
N SER A 168 -6.65 1.61 16.38
CA SER A 168 -6.55 2.91 17.02
C SER A 168 -5.81 3.90 16.12
N HIS A 169 -5.68 5.15 16.57
CA HIS A 169 -5.02 6.20 15.81
C HIS A 169 -3.53 5.89 15.48
N ASP A 170 -2.87 5.02 16.26
CA ASP A 170 -1.43 4.73 16.16
C ASP A 170 -1.11 3.30 15.78
N ARG A 171 -2.09 2.38 15.73
CA ARG A 171 -1.87 0.96 15.43
C ARG A 171 -3.09 0.26 14.87
N CYS A 172 -2.82 -0.83 14.17
CA CYS A 172 -3.80 -1.79 13.73
C CYS A 172 -3.22 -3.20 13.86
N ALA A 173 -3.99 -4.11 14.46
CA ALA A 173 -3.60 -5.51 14.61
C ALA A 173 -4.78 -6.43 14.32
N GLY A 174 -4.50 -7.57 13.71
CA GLY A 174 -5.54 -8.53 13.37
C GLY A 174 -4.97 -9.85 12.90
N TYR A 175 -5.88 -10.65 12.36
CA TYR A 175 -5.62 -11.98 11.83
C TYR A 175 -6.23 -12.10 10.42
N LEU A 176 -5.43 -12.60 9.48
CA LEU A 176 -5.89 -12.95 8.14
C LEU A 176 -5.72 -14.46 7.92
N GLU A 177 -6.78 -15.11 7.51
CA GLU A 177 -6.73 -16.45 6.96
C GLU A 177 -6.69 -16.35 5.44
N LEU A 178 -5.58 -16.77 4.86
CA LEU A 178 -5.38 -16.86 3.43
C LEU A 178 -5.49 -18.31 2.96
N LYS A 179 -5.63 -18.53 1.67
CA LYS A 179 -5.72 -19.91 1.15
C LYS A 179 -4.58 -20.81 1.64
N ARG A 180 -3.38 -20.26 1.81
CA ARG A 180 -2.17 -21.02 2.21
C ARG A 180 -1.42 -20.43 3.40
N ALA A 181 -2.01 -19.50 4.16
CA ALA A 181 -1.38 -18.96 5.36
C ALA A 181 -2.39 -18.50 6.41
N ARG A 182 -1.95 -18.53 7.67
CA ARG A 182 -2.55 -17.87 8.82
C ARG A 182 -1.63 -16.75 9.23
N VAL A 183 -2.11 -15.52 9.21
CA VAL A 183 -1.27 -14.34 9.41
C VAL A 183 -1.73 -13.55 10.61
N CYS A 184 -0.92 -13.48 11.66
CA CYS A 184 -1.07 -12.50 12.73
C CYS A 184 -0.30 -11.24 12.33
N TYR A 185 -0.98 -10.09 12.21
CA TYR A 185 -0.31 -8.85 11.82
C TYR A 185 -0.40 -7.78 12.91
N PHE A 186 0.67 -6.98 13.00
CA PHE A 186 0.75 -5.79 13.84
C PHE A 186 1.42 -4.64 13.08
N LEU A 187 0.68 -3.55 12.92
CA LEU A 187 1.12 -2.34 12.23
C LEU A 187 1.06 -1.16 13.19
N SER A 188 2.11 -0.35 13.28
CA SER A 188 2.09 0.83 14.15
C SER A 188 2.95 1.99 13.63
N ILE A 189 2.54 3.22 13.99
CA ILE A 189 3.33 4.44 13.80
C ILE A 189 3.93 4.96 15.12
N ASN A 190 3.71 4.25 16.23
CA ASN A 190 4.14 4.65 17.56
C ASN A 190 5.60 4.25 17.83
N ALA A 191 6.46 5.24 18.05
CA ALA A 191 7.87 5.04 18.37
C ALA A 191 8.10 4.24 19.66
N GLN A 192 7.20 4.32 20.64
CA GLN A 192 7.32 3.62 21.92
C GLN A 192 7.20 2.09 21.80
N LEU A 193 6.71 1.61 20.67
CA LEU A 193 6.55 0.18 20.38
C LEU A 193 7.74 -0.40 19.59
N LEU A 194 8.74 0.41 19.27
CA LEU A 194 9.98 -0.07 18.65
C LEU A 194 10.71 -0.98 19.65
N PRO A 195 11.19 -2.15 19.21
CA PRO A 195 11.96 -3.03 20.07
C PRO A 195 13.32 -2.40 20.44
N PRO A 196 13.91 -2.78 21.60
CA PRO A 196 15.15 -2.17 22.11
C PRO A 196 16.29 -2.14 21.10
N ASN A 197 16.51 -3.23 20.37
CA ASN A 197 17.56 -3.33 19.34
C ASN A 197 17.38 -2.35 18.17
N ALA A 198 16.15 -1.97 17.85
CA ALA A 198 15.89 -0.94 16.85
C ALA A 198 16.18 0.46 17.40
N VAL A 199 15.82 0.71 18.66
CA VAL A 199 16.08 1.98 19.34
C VAL A 199 17.59 2.20 19.53
N GLU A 200 18.34 1.21 20.02
CA GLU A 200 19.80 1.24 20.16
C GLU A 200 20.52 1.48 18.83
N GLY A 201 19.99 0.94 17.73
CA GLY A 201 20.49 1.16 16.37
C GLY A 201 19.98 2.45 15.72
N GLU A 202 19.35 3.38 16.45
CA GLU A 202 18.75 4.64 15.96
C GLU A 202 17.77 4.45 14.79
N LYS A 203 17.21 3.24 14.64
CA LYS A 203 16.25 2.93 13.58
C LYS A 203 14.88 3.48 13.93
N ARG A 204 14.26 4.14 12.98
CA ARG A 204 12.87 4.63 13.09
C ARG A 204 11.83 3.64 12.56
N THR A 205 12.29 2.53 12.05
CA THR A 205 11.44 1.51 11.44
C THR A 205 11.94 0.13 11.88
N TYR A 206 10.99 -0.69 12.31
CA TYR A 206 11.18 -2.12 12.56
C TYR A 206 10.21 -2.89 11.69
N ARG A 207 10.73 -3.82 10.91
CA ARG A 207 9.96 -4.65 10.00
C ARG A 207 10.49 -6.07 10.08
N THR A 208 9.60 -7.00 10.38
CA THR A 208 9.92 -8.42 10.39
C THR A 208 8.74 -9.25 9.93
N ILE A 209 9.02 -10.35 9.26
CA ILE A 209 8.07 -11.39 8.91
C ILE A 209 8.67 -12.69 9.37
N ASN A 210 7.97 -13.42 10.26
CA ASN A 210 8.33 -14.79 10.62
C ASN A 210 7.39 -15.74 9.89
N ILE A 211 7.93 -16.78 9.30
CA ILE A 211 7.19 -17.81 8.59
C ILE A 211 7.56 -19.15 9.21
N ASP A 212 6.58 -19.85 9.79
CA ASP A 212 6.78 -21.10 10.52
C ASP A 212 7.85 -20.98 11.64
N GLY A 213 7.94 -19.81 12.28
CA GLY A 213 8.90 -19.51 13.36
C GLY A 213 10.30 -19.08 12.89
N GLU A 214 10.56 -19.02 11.59
CA GLU A 214 11.81 -18.53 11.02
C GLU A 214 11.66 -17.12 10.48
N GLU A 215 12.62 -16.24 10.80
CA GLU A 215 12.62 -14.87 10.27
C GLU A 215 12.90 -14.88 8.75
N PHE A 216 12.01 -14.28 8.00
CA PHE A 216 12.16 -14.09 6.57
C PHE A 216 12.77 -12.71 6.28
N GLU A 217 14.03 -12.71 5.85
CA GLU A 217 14.78 -11.49 5.59
C GLU A 217 14.48 -10.94 4.18
N PHE A 218 13.98 -9.71 4.12
CA PHE A 218 13.72 -8.98 2.86
C PHE A 218 13.98 -7.46 2.99
N SER A 219 14.76 -7.06 3.99
CA SER A 219 15.03 -5.63 4.26
C SER A 219 16.05 -5.02 3.29
N VAL A 220 16.79 -5.84 2.55
CA VAL A 220 17.81 -5.39 1.57
C VAL A 220 17.19 -5.32 0.18
N GLY A 221 17.52 -4.31 -0.61
CA GLY A 221 17.08 -4.23 -2.01
C GLY A 221 15.87 -3.33 -2.28
N PHE A 222 15.39 -2.56 -1.30
CA PHE A 222 14.23 -1.67 -1.48
C PHE A 222 14.50 -0.45 -2.33
N THR A 223 15.76 -0.01 -2.45
CA THR A 223 16.10 1.30 -3.03
C THR A 223 15.74 1.39 -4.51
N GLU A 224 15.86 0.29 -5.25
CA GLU A 224 15.65 0.26 -6.71
C GLU A 224 14.22 -0.19 -7.11
N LEU A 225 13.41 -0.70 -6.19
CA LEU A 225 12.10 -1.28 -6.52
C LEU A 225 11.12 -0.30 -7.17
N HIS A 226 11.23 1.01 -6.87
CA HIS A 226 10.47 2.03 -7.58
C HIS A 226 10.91 2.14 -9.05
N ASN A 227 12.21 2.20 -9.29
CA ASN A 227 12.76 2.25 -10.65
C ASN A 227 12.37 1.01 -11.44
N GLU A 228 12.45 -0.17 -10.82
CA GLU A 228 12.00 -1.43 -11.44
C GLU A 228 10.50 -1.40 -11.75
N SER A 229 9.66 -0.88 -10.84
CA SER A 229 8.23 -0.72 -11.09
C SER A 229 7.95 0.13 -12.32
N TYR A 230 8.62 1.28 -12.45
CA TYR A 230 8.48 2.13 -13.62
C TYR A 230 8.98 1.43 -14.90
N GLN A 231 10.10 0.71 -14.84
CA GLN A 231 10.62 -0.04 -15.99
C GLN A 231 9.64 -1.14 -16.44
N HIS A 232 9.02 -1.87 -15.52
CA HIS A 232 7.99 -2.86 -15.82
C HIS A 232 6.78 -2.21 -16.49
N ILE A 233 6.28 -1.09 -15.94
CA ILE A 233 5.13 -0.37 -16.50
C ILE A 233 5.44 0.11 -17.93
N LEU A 234 6.61 0.70 -18.17
CA LEU A 234 7.02 1.18 -19.48
C LEU A 234 7.20 0.06 -20.52
N LYS A 235 7.38 -1.20 -20.08
CA LYS A 235 7.38 -2.41 -20.94
C LYS A 235 5.99 -3.00 -21.14
N GLY A 236 4.94 -2.44 -20.51
CA GLY A 236 3.59 -2.99 -20.54
C GLY A 236 3.37 -4.17 -19.57
N GLU A 237 4.26 -4.36 -18.60
CA GLU A 237 4.25 -5.43 -17.60
C GLU A 237 3.83 -4.92 -16.20
N GLY A 238 3.21 -3.74 -16.11
CA GLY A 238 2.77 -3.14 -14.85
C GLY A 238 1.58 -3.87 -14.23
N PHE A 239 1.40 -3.70 -12.92
CA PHE A 239 0.28 -4.28 -12.17
C PHE A 239 -0.96 -3.38 -12.30
N GLY A 240 -2.01 -3.93 -12.87
CA GLY A 240 -3.26 -3.23 -13.17
C GLY A 240 -4.30 -3.32 -12.04
N LEU A 241 -5.53 -2.93 -12.39
CA LEU A 241 -6.62 -2.78 -11.42
C LEU A 241 -7.03 -4.10 -10.76
N GLU A 242 -7.03 -5.21 -11.50
CA GLU A 242 -7.41 -6.53 -10.96
C GLU A 242 -6.37 -7.05 -9.97
N GLU A 243 -5.09 -6.82 -10.22
CA GLU A 243 -4.03 -7.26 -9.33
C GLU A 243 -4.03 -6.53 -7.99
N VAL A 244 -4.48 -5.28 -7.97
CA VAL A 244 -4.50 -4.46 -6.74
C VAL A 244 -5.78 -4.65 -5.93
N ARG A 245 -6.87 -5.11 -6.54
CA ARG A 245 -8.19 -5.25 -5.91
C ARG A 245 -8.16 -5.99 -4.58
N PRO A 246 -7.51 -7.17 -4.44
CA PRO A 246 -7.53 -7.92 -3.19
C PRO A 246 -6.99 -7.13 -1.98
N CYS A 247 -5.91 -6.39 -2.14
CA CYS A 247 -5.36 -5.63 -1.01
C CYS A 247 -6.23 -4.41 -0.65
N ILE A 248 -6.92 -3.80 -1.62
CA ILE A 248 -7.88 -2.72 -1.37
C ILE A 248 -9.11 -3.24 -0.63
N GLU A 249 -9.63 -4.42 -0.98
CA GLU A 249 -10.73 -5.08 -0.26
C GLU A 249 -10.34 -5.37 1.18
N ILE A 250 -9.14 -5.91 1.43
CA ILE A 250 -8.64 -6.17 2.79
C ILE A 250 -8.62 -4.89 3.63
N VAL A 251 -7.98 -3.82 3.14
CA VAL A 251 -7.86 -2.59 3.91
C VAL A 251 -9.19 -1.86 4.07
N HIS A 252 -10.11 -2.01 3.12
CA HIS A 252 -11.48 -1.53 3.24
C HIS A 252 -12.22 -2.27 4.36
N ASP A 253 -12.17 -3.61 4.37
CA ASP A 253 -12.81 -4.43 5.39
C ASP A 253 -12.24 -4.15 6.79
N ILE A 254 -10.92 -4.06 6.92
CA ILE A 254 -10.29 -3.68 8.19
C ILE A 254 -10.85 -2.35 8.69
N ARG A 255 -10.90 -1.34 7.84
CA ARG A 255 -11.36 0.01 8.21
C ARG A 255 -12.83 0.06 8.67
N HIS A 256 -13.67 -0.84 8.15
CA HIS A 256 -15.10 -0.89 8.46
C HIS A 256 -15.46 -1.98 9.49
N SER A 257 -14.47 -2.75 9.96
CA SER A 257 -14.67 -3.78 10.97
C SER A 257 -14.72 -3.18 12.37
N THR A 258 -15.53 -3.81 13.24
CA THR A 258 -15.46 -3.55 14.67
C THR A 258 -14.41 -4.46 15.29
N PRO A 259 -13.39 -3.91 15.99
CA PRO A 259 -12.40 -4.72 16.67
C PRO A 259 -13.03 -5.67 17.70
N ILE A 260 -12.65 -6.94 17.67
CA ILE A 260 -13.19 -7.95 18.59
C ILE A 260 -12.41 -8.08 19.90
N GLY A 261 -11.33 -7.33 20.09
CA GLY A 261 -10.38 -7.48 21.19
C GLY A 261 -9.48 -8.71 21.01
N LEU A 262 -8.73 -9.04 22.07
CA LEU A 262 -7.74 -10.12 22.06
C LEU A 262 -8.42 -11.49 22.23
N LYS A 263 -9.00 -12.02 21.15
CA LYS A 263 -9.68 -13.31 21.11
C LYS A 263 -9.12 -14.15 19.96
N GLY A 264 -8.88 -15.45 20.25
CA GLY A 264 -8.28 -16.38 19.27
C GLY A 264 -6.80 -16.08 19.02
N ASP A 265 -6.35 -16.32 17.82
CA ASP A 265 -4.95 -16.09 17.43
C ASP A 265 -4.74 -14.60 17.13
N TYR A 266 -3.88 -13.95 17.90
CA TYR A 266 -3.54 -12.54 17.73
C TYR A 266 -2.04 -12.29 17.89
N HIS A 267 -1.55 -11.24 17.24
CA HIS A 267 -0.15 -10.86 17.33
C HIS A 267 0.22 -10.40 18.76
N PRO A 268 1.34 -10.87 19.36
CA PRO A 268 1.70 -10.57 20.75
C PRO A 268 1.72 -9.08 21.09
N LEU A 269 2.18 -8.22 20.18
CA LEU A 269 2.22 -6.76 20.38
C LEU A 269 0.81 -6.12 20.42
N ALA A 270 -0.25 -6.82 20.02
CA ALA A 270 -1.62 -6.33 20.15
C ALA A 270 -2.05 -6.15 21.62
N SER A 271 -1.41 -6.86 22.55
CA SER A 271 -1.66 -6.73 24.00
C SER A 271 -1.06 -5.47 24.64
N GLN A 272 -0.21 -4.74 23.93
CA GLN A 272 0.38 -3.50 24.46
C GLN A 272 -0.69 -2.44 24.73
N PRO A 273 -0.59 -1.71 25.85
CA PRO A 273 -1.57 -0.67 26.21
C PRO A 273 -1.78 0.35 25.09
N LEU A 274 -3.02 0.78 24.89
CA LEU A 274 -3.34 1.84 23.95
C LEU A 274 -2.81 3.18 24.48
N THR A 275 -2.30 4.00 23.57
CA THR A 275 -1.86 5.36 23.90
C THR A 275 -2.99 6.34 23.61
N PRO A 276 -3.14 7.41 24.42
CA PRO A 276 -4.07 8.49 24.13
C PRO A 276 -3.74 9.16 22.77
N HIS A 277 -4.78 9.61 22.07
CA HIS A 277 -4.57 10.41 20.87
C HIS A 277 -3.90 11.73 21.22
N PRO A 278 -2.86 12.21 20.48
CA PRO A 278 -2.10 13.41 20.89
C PRO A 278 -2.92 14.70 20.88
N PHE A 279 -4.07 14.76 20.21
CA PHE A 279 -4.91 15.95 20.09
C PHE A 279 -6.36 15.77 20.54
N TYR A 280 -6.81 14.54 20.76
CA TYR A 280 -8.19 14.24 21.18
C TYR A 280 -8.15 13.43 22.48
N HIS A 281 -8.88 13.92 23.49
CA HIS A 281 -9.05 13.28 24.81
C HIS A 281 -10.40 12.63 24.91
#